data_0b2f4f3d3d9dd13598106a55ee8b7cfc
#
_entry.id   0b2f4f3d3d9dd13598106a55ee8b7cfc
#
_cell.length_a   1.000
_cell.length_b   1.000
_cell.length_c   1.000
_cell.angle_alpha   90.00
_cell.angle_beta   90.00
_cell.angle_gamma   90.00
#
_symmetry.space_group_name_H-M   'P 1'
#
loop_
_entity.id
_entity.type
_entity.pdbx_description
1 polymer ?
#
loop_
_entity_poly.entity_id
_entity_poly.type
_entity_poly.pdbx_seq_one_letter_code
_entity_poly.pdbx_strand_id
1 'polypeptide(L)'
;MPRLLLIAVLVILAAGVLSVNAAHAVWSGLVIAENVPQPAAVPPELTKFEQTLKDLFGYNQFEVIGQSDKTLRTGEEDWLASSKYFSLQCDARGEHDAGYDLNLKLYKEKEILLETDAKLSRSSPLVIKGPQVGNGQLLLVLVVKDDQQTTHRHRPVQPTNPLTAGWHRFRRAIQRILP
;
A
#
# COMPACT_ATOMS: atom_id res chain seq x y z
N MET A 1 -5.69 37.95 41.65
CA MET A 1 -5.65 37.84 40.19
C MET A 1 -4.43 37.07 39.61
N PRO A 2 -3.24 36.94 40.23
CA PRO A 2 -2.14 36.17 39.65
C PRO A 2 -2.35 34.63 39.61
N ARG A 3 -3.20 34.10 40.50
CA ARG A 3 -3.47 32.63 40.54
C ARG A 3 -4.30 32.12 39.37
N LEU A 4 -5.20 32.92 38.81
CA LEU A 4 -6.01 32.59 37.66
C LEU A 4 -5.18 32.57 36.36
N LEU A 5 -4.20 33.48 36.24
CA LEU A 5 -3.26 33.54 35.10
C LEU A 5 -2.33 32.31 35.09
N LEU A 6 -1.88 31.84 36.27
CA LEU A 6 -1.00 30.68 36.40
C LEU A 6 -1.73 29.37 36.02
N ILE A 7 -3.00 29.24 36.35
CA ILE A 7 -3.83 28.09 35.97
C ILE A 7 -4.09 28.09 34.46
N ALA A 8 -4.35 29.26 33.84
CA ALA A 8 -4.56 29.37 32.41
C ALA A 8 -3.29 28.99 31.61
N VAL A 9 -2.11 29.38 32.05
CA VAL A 9 -0.82 29.01 31.42
C VAL A 9 -0.55 27.51 31.57
N LEU A 10 -0.88 26.89 32.70
CA LEU A 10 -0.70 25.45 32.92
C LEU A 10 -1.61 24.61 32.02
N VAL A 11 -2.86 25.05 31.78
CA VAL A 11 -3.79 24.36 30.88
C VAL A 11 -3.37 24.47 29.42
N ILE A 12 -2.76 25.58 28.99
CA ILE A 12 -2.24 25.75 27.63
C ILE A 12 -0.99 24.87 27.41
N LEU A 13 -0.13 24.71 28.41
CA LEU A 13 1.03 23.80 28.30
C LEU A 13 0.63 22.31 28.25
N ALA A 14 -0.48 21.93 28.87
CA ALA A 14 -0.97 20.55 28.82
C ALA A 14 -1.66 20.17 27.50
N ALA A 15 -2.06 21.13 26.67
CA ALA A 15 -2.69 20.91 25.38
C ALA A 15 -1.69 20.65 24.23
N GLY A 16 -0.41 20.68 24.48
CA GLY A 16 0.59 20.70 23.44
C GLY A 16 1.48 19.47 23.35
N VAL A 17 1.00 18.26 23.19
CA VAL A 17 1.77 17.20 22.46
C VAL A 17 0.81 16.02 22.14
N LEU A 18 -0.15 16.22 21.28
CA LEU A 18 -0.68 15.10 20.51
C LEU A 18 0.27 14.93 19.31
N SER A 19 1.33 14.15 19.51
CA SER A 19 2.09 13.62 18.37
C SER A 19 1.13 12.73 17.57
N VAL A 20 0.54 13.28 16.52
CA VAL A 20 -0.15 12.49 15.51
C VAL A 20 0.94 11.72 14.79
N ASN A 21 1.23 10.50 15.25
CA ASN A 21 1.98 9.56 14.44
C ASN A 21 1.14 9.31 13.18
N ALA A 22 1.59 9.85 12.06
CA ALA A 22 1.00 9.55 10.78
C ALA A 22 1.20 8.04 10.53
N ALA A 23 0.12 7.28 10.67
CA ALA A 23 0.14 5.86 10.43
C ALA A 23 0.29 5.62 8.93
N HIS A 24 1.45 5.14 8.50
CA HIS A 24 1.72 4.87 7.09
C HIS A 24 1.04 3.59 6.64
N ALA A 25 0.46 3.61 5.43
CA ALA A 25 -0.03 2.40 4.80
C ALA A 25 1.16 1.56 4.29
N VAL A 26 1.09 0.26 4.50
CA VAL A 26 2.04 -0.72 3.96
C VAL A 26 1.33 -1.54 2.89
N TRP A 27 1.86 -1.49 1.67
CA TRP A 27 1.50 -2.45 0.65
C TRP A 27 2.27 -3.75 0.88
N SER A 28 1.57 -4.87 0.79
CA SER A 28 2.16 -6.20 0.90
C SER A 28 1.69 -7.08 -0.24
N GLY A 29 2.62 -7.81 -0.84
CA GLY A 29 2.38 -8.70 -1.97
C GLY A 29 3.01 -10.08 -1.81
N LEU A 30 2.26 -11.11 -2.19
CA LEU A 30 2.76 -12.45 -2.50
C LEU A 30 3.02 -12.49 -4.00
N VAL A 31 4.28 -12.65 -4.40
CA VAL A 31 4.72 -12.54 -5.79
C VAL A 31 5.38 -13.83 -6.22
N ILE A 32 4.94 -14.41 -7.32
CA ILE A 32 5.68 -15.50 -8.00
C ILE A 32 6.65 -14.87 -8.98
N ALA A 33 7.92 -15.20 -8.82
CA ALA A 33 9.01 -14.80 -9.73
C ALA A 33 9.47 -16.03 -10.51
N GLU A 34 9.51 -15.94 -11.82
CA GLU A 34 9.93 -17.04 -12.71
C GLU A 34 10.61 -16.52 -13.99
N ASN A 35 11.22 -17.43 -14.76
CA ASN A 35 11.76 -17.11 -16.06
C ASN A 35 10.87 -17.68 -17.16
N VAL A 36 10.36 -16.79 -18.01
CA VAL A 36 9.52 -17.14 -19.16
C VAL A 36 10.09 -16.57 -20.45
N PRO A 37 9.82 -17.19 -21.61
CA PRO A 37 10.32 -16.70 -22.91
C PRO A 37 9.77 -15.33 -23.29
N GLN A 38 8.54 -15.02 -22.89
CA GLN A 38 7.85 -13.77 -23.17
C GLN A 38 7.24 -13.21 -21.89
N PRO A 39 7.98 -12.41 -21.11
CA PRO A 39 7.49 -11.84 -19.88
C PRO A 39 6.38 -10.82 -20.13
N ALA A 40 5.33 -10.87 -19.30
CA ALA A 40 4.29 -9.86 -19.27
C ALA A 40 4.81 -8.57 -18.62
N ALA A 41 4.00 -7.50 -18.73
CA ALA A 41 4.30 -6.24 -18.05
C ALA A 41 4.31 -6.46 -16.52
N VAL A 42 5.27 -5.82 -15.85
CA VAL A 42 5.38 -5.88 -14.40
C VAL A 42 4.18 -5.20 -13.75
N PRO A 43 3.60 -5.77 -12.69
CA PRO A 43 2.53 -5.15 -11.93
C PRO A 43 2.89 -3.73 -11.48
N PRO A 44 1.94 -2.76 -11.51
CA PRO A 44 2.20 -1.36 -11.20
C PRO A 44 2.87 -1.13 -9.85
N GLU A 45 2.54 -1.94 -8.86
CA GLU A 45 3.07 -1.88 -7.50
C GLU A 45 4.56 -2.23 -7.43
N LEU A 46 5.04 -3.05 -8.37
CA LEU A 46 6.43 -3.50 -8.45
C LEU A 46 7.29 -2.69 -9.43
N THR A 47 6.69 -1.82 -10.25
CA THR A 47 7.39 -1.10 -11.34
C THR A 47 8.60 -0.32 -10.82
N LYS A 48 8.49 0.33 -9.65
CA LYS A 48 9.62 1.07 -9.04
C LYS A 48 10.80 0.18 -8.67
N PHE A 49 10.57 -1.12 -8.46
CA PHE A 49 11.55 -2.08 -7.96
C PHE A 49 11.89 -3.16 -8.98
N GLU A 50 11.33 -3.09 -10.17
CA GLU A 50 11.48 -4.10 -11.22
C GLU A 50 12.93 -4.46 -11.48
N GLN A 51 13.78 -3.46 -11.73
CA GLN A 51 15.19 -3.71 -12.03
C GLN A 51 15.90 -4.32 -10.82
N THR A 52 15.64 -3.82 -9.63
CA THR A 52 16.21 -4.37 -8.39
C THR A 52 15.82 -5.83 -8.18
N LEU A 53 14.55 -6.17 -8.41
CA LEU A 53 14.07 -7.55 -8.27
C LEU A 53 14.71 -8.47 -9.32
N LYS A 54 14.85 -8.03 -10.55
CA LYS A 54 15.56 -8.76 -11.62
C LYS A 54 17.03 -9.01 -11.27
N ASP A 55 17.73 -7.98 -10.79
CA ASP A 55 19.14 -8.07 -10.46
C ASP A 55 19.42 -8.96 -9.24
N LEU A 56 18.55 -8.90 -8.22
CA LEU A 56 18.70 -9.68 -6.99
C LEU A 56 18.33 -11.16 -7.16
N PHE A 57 17.29 -11.47 -7.94
CA PHE A 57 16.71 -12.81 -7.99
C PHE A 57 16.93 -13.51 -9.34
N GLY A 58 17.31 -12.79 -10.39
CA GLY A 58 17.60 -13.36 -11.70
C GLY A 58 16.36 -13.83 -12.48
N TYR A 59 15.16 -13.38 -12.10
CA TYR A 59 13.90 -13.69 -12.78
C TYR A 59 13.48 -12.54 -13.70
N ASN A 60 12.74 -12.88 -14.78
CA ASN A 60 12.26 -11.88 -15.75
C ASN A 60 10.73 -11.64 -15.68
N GLN A 61 9.97 -12.47 -14.96
CA GLN A 61 8.54 -12.38 -14.78
C GLN A 61 8.21 -12.28 -13.30
N PHE A 62 7.26 -11.40 -12.95
CA PHE A 62 6.74 -11.23 -11.59
C PHE A 62 5.23 -11.16 -11.63
N GLU A 63 4.56 -12.10 -10.95
CA GLU A 63 3.10 -12.17 -10.86
C GLU A 63 2.64 -11.99 -9.42
N VAL A 64 1.78 -11.01 -9.15
CA VAL A 64 1.18 -10.80 -7.83
C VAL A 64 -0.01 -11.75 -7.68
N ILE A 65 0.11 -12.76 -6.82
CA ILE A 65 -0.92 -13.77 -6.55
C ILE A 65 -1.80 -13.44 -5.34
N GLY A 66 -1.44 -12.43 -4.57
CA GLY A 66 -2.21 -11.91 -3.44
C GLY A 66 -1.59 -10.63 -2.92
N GLN A 67 -2.42 -9.66 -2.54
CA GLN A 67 -1.94 -8.38 -2.04
C GLN A 67 -2.96 -7.69 -1.14
N SER A 68 -2.49 -6.77 -0.31
CA SER A 68 -3.32 -5.80 0.39
C SER A 68 -2.57 -4.53 0.76
N ASP A 69 -3.34 -3.51 1.10
CA ASP A 69 -2.88 -2.29 1.74
C ASP A 69 -3.37 -2.27 3.18
N LYS A 70 -2.47 -2.18 4.14
CA LYS A 70 -2.77 -2.18 5.57
C LYS A 70 -2.00 -1.08 6.29
N THR A 71 -2.63 -0.48 7.28
CA THR A 71 -1.94 0.36 8.25
C THR A 71 -1.48 -0.51 9.41
N LEU A 72 -0.18 -0.62 9.59
CA LEU A 72 0.38 -1.40 10.70
C LEU A 72 0.24 -0.61 12.01
N ARG A 73 -0.12 -1.33 13.07
CA ARG A 73 -0.19 -0.79 14.43
C ARG A 73 0.65 -1.66 15.36
N THR A 74 1.52 -1.02 16.12
CA THR A 74 2.38 -1.74 17.08
C THR A 74 1.56 -2.54 18.07
N GLY A 75 1.93 -3.81 18.25
CA GLY A 75 1.27 -4.75 19.14
C GLY A 75 0.02 -5.43 18.54
N GLU A 76 -0.25 -5.23 17.25
CA GLU A 76 -1.34 -5.90 16.54
C GLU A 76 -0.81 -6.92 15.53
N GLU A 77 -1.46 -8.08 15.48
CA GLU A 77 -1.28 -9.05 14.40
C GLU A 77 -2.32 -8.79 13.31
N ASP A 78 -1.91 -8.82 12.04
CA ASP A 78 -2.82 -8.69 10.91
C ASP A 78 -2.41 -9.59 9.74
N TRP A 79 -3.38 -9.96 8.90
CA TRP A 79 -3.13 -10.66 7.64
C TRP A 79 -2.81 -9.64 6.56
N LEU A 80 -1.57 -9.65 6.09
CA LEU A 80 -1.07 -8.66 5.13
C LEU A 80 -1.40 -9.01 3.68
N ALA A 81 -1.29 -10.28 3.30
CA ALA A 81 -1.60 -10.72 1.96
C ALA A 81 -2.10 -12.16 1.97
N SER A 82 -3.03 -12.48 1.08
CA SER A 82 -3.57 -13.83 0.95
C SER A 82 -3.79 -14.18 -0.51
N SER A 83 -3.53 -15.43 -0.85
CA SER A 83 -3.82 -16.07 -2.12
C SER A 83 -4.62 -17.36 -1.89
N LYS A 84 -4.87 -18.11 -2.96
CA LYS A 84 -5.55 -19.41 -2.83
C LYS A 84 -4.80 -20.40 -1.91
N TYR A 85 -3.47 -20.33 -1.88
CA TYR A 85 -2.64 -21.33 -1.21
C TYR A 85 -1.78 -20.75 -0.08
N PHE A 86 -1.48 -19.48 -0.13
CA PHE A 86 -0.55 -18.83 0.80
C PHE A 86 -1.20 -17.64 1.49
N SER A 87 -0.85 -17.44 2.75
CA SER A 87 -1.25 -16.28 3.53
C SER A 87 -0.07 -15.76 4.34
N LEU A 88 0.09 -14.44 4.35
CA LEU A 88 1.13 -13.74 5.10
C LEU A 88 0.50 -13.04 6.29
N GLN A 89 0.90 -13.43 7.49
CA GLN A 89 0.57 -12.77 8.74
C GLN A 89 1.76 -11.91 9.19
N CYS A 90 1.47 -10.79 9.83
CA CYS A 90 2.45 -9.89 10.43
C CYS A 90 2.05 -9.54 11.85
N ASP A 91 3.01 -9.61 12.77
CA ASP A 91 2.98 -8.99 14.08
C ASP A 91 3.90 -7.77 14.06
N ALA A 92 3.32 -6.57 14.19
CA ALA A 92 4.05 -5.32 14.24
C ALA A 92 4.56 -5.07 15.66
N ARG A 93 5.82 -5.44 15.95
CA ARG A 93 6.43 -5.38 17.28
C ARG A 93 6.87 -4.00 17.69
N GLY A 94 7.21 -3.13 16.74
CA GLY A 94 7.67 -1.77 17.00
C GLY A 94 7.60 -0.87 15.78
N GLU A 95 7.43 0.41 16.04
CA GLU A 95 7.54 1.49 15.06
C GLU A 95 8.60 2.49 15.52
N HIS A 96 9.44 2.96 14.60
CA HIS A 96 10.47 3.96 14.80
C HIS A 96 10.62 4.84 13.57
N ASP A 97 11.40 5.91 13.65
CA ASP A 97 11.50 6.90 12.56
C ASP A 97 11.94 6.28 11.22
N ALA A 98 12.80 5.26 11.26
CA ALA A 98 13.28 4.58 10.06
C ALA A 98 12.33 3.51 9.50
N GLY A 99 11.30 3.06 10.25
CA GLY A 99 10.39 2.01 9.80
C GLY A 99 9.76 1.18 10.91
N TYR A 100 9.63 -0.11 10.67
CA TYR A 100 8.91 -1.05 11.53
C TYR A 100 9.75 -2.29 11.84
N ASP A 101 9.68 -2.78 13.09
CA ASP A 101 10.12 -4.10 13.48
C ASP A 101 8.94 -5.07 13.40
N LEU A 102 9.08 -6.10 12.57
CA LEU A 102 8.01 -7.04 12.22
C LEU A 102 8.43 -8.47 12.55
N ASN A 103 7.47 -9.29 13.00
CA ASN A 103 7.55 -10.74 12.88
C ASN A 103 6.59 -11.16 11.78
N LEU A 104 7.09 -11.88 10.79
CA LEU A 104 6.35 -12.31 9.60
C LEU A 104 6.21 -13.84 9.62
N LYS A 105 4.98 -14.33 9.39
CA LYS A 105 4.67 -15.75 9.27
C LYS A 105 4.00 -16.00 7.92
N LEU A 106 4.62 -16.83 7.11
CA LEU A 106 4.06 -17.34 5.86
C LEU A 106 3.40 -18.69 6.09
N TYR A 107 2.14 -18.79 5.74
CA TYR A 107 1.37 -20.03 5.82
C TYR A 107 1.10 -20.58 4.43
N LYS A 108 1.10 -21.92 4.34
CA LYS A 108 0.43 -22.66 3.27
C LYS A 108 -0.72 -23.44 3.91
N GLU A 109 -1.96 -23.02 3.59
CA GLU A 109 -3.15 -23.51 4.28
C GLU A 109 -3.06 -23.26 5.81
N LYS A 110 -2.75 -24.29 6.60
CA LYS A 110 -2.60 -24.20 8.07
C LYS A 110 -1.17 -24.40 8.56
N GLU A 111 -0.23 -24.69 7.66
CA GLU A 111 1.16 -24.97 7.97
C GLU A 111 2.00 -23.69 7.86
N ILE A 112 2.83 -23.41 8.88
CA ILE A 112 3.82 -22.32 8.84
C ILE A 112 5.01 -22.81 8.02
N LEU A 113 5.25 -22.17 6.89
CA LEU A 113 6.40 -22.46 6.03
C LEU A 113 7.63 -21.63 6.36
N LEU A 114 7.41 -20.41 6.88
CA LEU A 114 8.46 -19.47 7.23
C LEU A 114 7.97 -18.60 8.40
N GLU A 115 8.82 -18.44 9.38
CA GLU A 115 8.68 -17.41 10.41
C GLU A 115 10.01 -16.66 10.54
N THR A 116 9.95 -15.33 10.54
CA THR A 116 11.15 -14.50 10.60
C THR A 116 10.88 -13.12 11.18
N ASP A 117 11.84 -12.62 11.94
CA ASP A 117 11.88 -11.21 12.33
C ASP A 117 12.54 -10.40 11.20
N ALA A 118 11.97 -9.25 10.90
CA ALA A 118 12.41 -8.40 9.81
C ALA A 118 12.24 -6.92 10.15
N LYS A 119 13.05 -6.07 9.48
CA LYS A 119 12.93 -4.62 9.56
C LYS A 119 12.43 -4.07 8.23
N LEU A 120 11.27 -3.43 8.26
CA LEU A 120 10.70 -2.76 7.10
C LEU A 120 11.10 -1.28 7.14
N SER A 121 11.93 -0.85 6.21
CA SER A 121 12.32 0.56 6.07
C SER A 121 11.22 1.37 5.36
N ARG A 122 11.06 2.65 5.73
CA ARG A 122 10.18 3.59 5.01
C ARG A 122 10.68 3.95 3.61
N SER A 123 11.99 3.84 3.38
CA SER A 123 12.63 4.27 2.12
C SER A 123 12.91 3.15 1.13
N SER A 124 12.79 1.88 1.53
CA SER A 124 13.12 0.74 0.66
C SER A 124 12.17 -0.44 0.89
N PRO A 125 11.91 -1.25 -0.16
CA PRO A 125 11.11 -2.46 0.00
C PRO A 125 11.83 -3.49 0.85
N LEU A 126 11.05 -4.24 1.64
CA LEU A 126 11.49 -5.49 2.23
C LEU A 126 11.09 -6.62 1.29
N VAL A 127 12.06 -7.41 0.85
CA VAL A 127 11.81 -8.58 0.01
C VAL A 127 12.39 -9.81 0.69
N ILE A 128 11.54 -10.80 0.94
CA ILE A 128 11.91 -12.06 1.56
C ILE A 128 11.67 -13.19 0.57
N LYS A 129 12.68 -14.02 0.37
CA LYS A 129 12.58 -15.23 -0.45
C LYS A 129 11.82 -16.30 0.35
N GLY A 130 10.64 -16.69 -0.15
CA GLY A 130 9.82 -17.79 0.39
C GLY A 130 10.18 -19.15 -0.22
N PRO A 131 9.27 -20.12 -0.21
CA PRO A 131 9.48 -21.42 -0.83
C PRO A 131 9.45 -21.37 -2.36
N GLN A 132 10.02 -22.40 -2.99
CA GLN A 132 9.85 -22.64 -4.42
C GLN A 132 8.42 -23.10 -4.72
N VAL A 133 7.83 -22.60 -5.81
CA VAL A 133 6.47 -22.92 -6.24
C VAL A 133 6.52 -23.29 -7.74
N GLY A 134 6.41 -24.56 -8.04
CA GLY A 134 6.62 -25.06 -9.41
C GLY A 134 8.01 -24.73 -9.92
N ASN A 135 8.11 -24.03 -11.04
CA ASN A 135 9.37 -23.54 -11.61
C ASN A 135 9.74 -22.14 -11.11
N GLY A 136 8.88 -21.51 -10.34
CA GLY A 136 9.05 -20.16 -9.82
C GLY A 136 9.44 -20.13 -8.34
N GLN A 137 9.68 -18.93 -7.87
CA GLN A 137 10.05 -18.60 -6.51
C GLN A 137 9.00 -17.68 -5.89
N LEU A 138 8.43 -18.04 -4.74
CA LEU A 138 7.59 -17.12 -3.99
C LEU A 138 8.46 -16.04 -3.34
N LEU A 139 8.08 -14.79 -3.54
CA LEU A 139 8.66 -13.62 -2.88
C LEU A 139 7.58 -12.95 -2.03
N LEU A 140 7.94 -12.54 -0.81
CA LEU A 140 7.13 -11.70 0.05
C LEU A 140 7.67 -10.28 -0.10
N VAL A 141 6.83 -9.36 -0.56
CA VAL A 141 7.25 -7.97 -0.81
C VAL A 141 6.40 -7.03 0.04
N LEU A 142 7.06 -6.21 0.88
CA LEU A 142 6.41 -5.19 1.69
C LEU A 142 7.01 -3.83 1.37
N VAL A 143 6.15 -2.83 1.20
CA VAL A 143 6.54 -1.46 0.86
C VAL A 143 5.73 -0.47 1.70
N VAL A 144 6.40 0.43 2.40
CA VAL A 144 5.73 1.56 3.03
C VAL A 144 5.32 2.56 1.94
N LYS A 145 4.04 2.91 1.89
CA LYS A 145 3.53 3.91 0.95
C LYS A 145 3.78 5.31 1.47
N ASP A 146 4.30 6.17 0.61
CA ASP A 146 4.35 7.60 0.87
C ASP A 146 2.92 8.18 0.88
N ASP A 147 2.59 9.05 1.82
CA ASP A 147 1.26 9.68 1.97
C ASP A 147 0.80 10.45 0.71
N GLN A 148 1.73 10.76 -0.19
CA GLN A 148 1.45 11.42 -1.46
C GLN A 148 0.72 10.55 -2.49
N GLN A 149 0.76 9.21 -2.35
CA GLN A 149 0.10 8.30 -3.30
C GLN A 149 -1.37 8.03 -2.96
N THR A 150 -1.80 8.30 -1.74
CA THR A 150 -3.19 8.12 -1.30
C THR A 150 -4.14 9.21 -1.79
N THR A 151 -3.62 10.41 -2.11
CA THR A 151 -4.43 11.57 -2.52
C THR A 151 -4.91 11.51 -3.99
N HIS A 152 -4.35 10.65 -4.84
CA HIS A 152 -4.74 10.55 -6.24
C HIS A 152 -5.85 9.51 -6.55
N ARG A 153 -6.29 8.71 -5.57
CA ARG A 153 -7.29 7.64 -5.82
C ARG A 153 -8.74 8.02 -5.54
N HIS A 154 -9.01 9.22 -5.00
CA HIS A 154 -10.37 9.70 -4.77
C HIS A 154 -10.60 11.10 -5.33
N ARG A 155 -10.38 11.27 -6.65
CA ARG A 155 -11.16 12.28 -7.36
C ARG A 155 -12.46 11.57 -7.78
N PRO A 156 -13.63 11.91 -7.21
CA PRO A 156 -14.89 11.47 -7.78
C PRO A 156 -14.87 11.97 -9.23
N VAL A 157 -14.89 11.06 -10.18
CA VAL A 157 -15.23 11.39 -11.55
C VAL A 157 -16.63 11.98 -11.44
N GLN A 158 -16.76 13.30 -11.50
CA GLN A 158 -18.05 13.91 -11.72
C GLN A 158 -18.56 13.32 -13.03
N PRO A 159 -19.74 12.69 -13.05
CA PRO A 159 -20.34 12.29 -14.29
C PRO A 159 -20.54 13.57 -15.09
N THR A 160 -19.72 13.79 -16.11
CA THR A 160 -19.99 14.77 -17.14
C THR A 160 -21.26 14.27 -17.83
N ASN A 161 -22.38 14.84 -17.40
CA ASN A 161 -23.69 14.53 -17.94
C ASN A 161 -23.66 14.95 -19.42
N PRO A 162 -23.62 14.04 -20.42
CA PRO A 162 -23.52 14.38 -21.84
C PRO A 162 -24.76 15.10 -22.36
N LEU A 163 -25.79 15.26 -21.52
CA LEU A 163 -27.07 15.87 -21.89
C LEU A 163 -27.08 17.41 -21.83
N THR A 164 -26.12 18.04 -21.15
CA THR A 164 -26.11 19.52 -21.07
C THR A 164 -25.35 20.22 -22.21
N ALA A 165 -24.47 19.50 -22.92
CA ALA A 165 -23.74 20.08 -24.07
C ALA A 165 -24.58 20.18 -25.36
N GLY A 166 -25.68 19.46 -25.46
CA GLY A 166 -26.54 19.42 -26.65
C GLY A 166 -27.61 20.53 -26.71
N TRP A 167 -28.03 21.04 -25.55
CA TRP A 167 -29.18 21.97 -25.50
C TRP A 167 -28.87 23.38 -26.00
N HIS A 168 -27.66 23.85 -25.94
CA HIS A 168 -27.26 25.17 -26.44
C HIS A 168 -27.10 25.23 -27.96
N ARG A 169 -26.94 24.10 -28.64
CA ARG A 169 -26.93 24.05 -30.10
C ARG A 169 -28.36 23.94 -30.68
N PHE A 170 -29.29 23.32 -29.99
CA PHE A 170 -30.66 23.16 -30.43
C PHE A 170 -31.48 24.45 -30.36
N ARG A 171 -31.25 25.31 -29.36
CA ARG A 171 -31.94 26.63 -29.26
C ARG A 171 -31.61 27.60 -30.39
N ARG A 172 -30.42 27.52 -30.99
CA ARG A 172 -30.02 28.40 -32.11
C ARG A 172 -30.57 27.94 -33.48
N ALA A 173 -30.97 26.69 -33.60
CA ALA A 173 -31.54 26.17 -34.85
C ALA A 173 -33.04 26.48 -35.00
N ILE A 174 -33.79 26.57 -33.89
CA ILE A 174 -35.26 26.80 -33.92
C ILE A 174 -35.62 28.29 -34.17
N GLN A 175 -34.74 29.23 -33.83
CA GLN A 175 -35.01 30.69 -34.06
C GLN A 175 -34.80 31.11 -35.50
N ARG A 176 -34.41 30.25 -36.44
CA ARG A 176 -34.22 30.57 -37.87
C ARG A 176 -35.33 30.05 -38.80
N ILE A 177 -36.36 29.37 -38.26
CA ILE A 177 -37.36 28.69 -39.07
C ILE A 177 -38.80 29.22 -38.85
N LEU A 178 -39.04 30.22 -38.03
CA LEU A 178 -40.37 30.83 -37.91
C LEU A 178 -40.32 32.30 -38.40
N PRO A 179 -41.24 32.68 -39.32
CA PRO A 179 -41.32 34.02 -39.87
C PRO A 179 -41.79 35.03 -38.84
#